data_f0e4180de2fbf954f389721a8316e0a9
#
_entry.id   f0e4180de2fbf954f389721a8316e0a9
#
_cell.length_a   1.000
_cell.length_b   1.000
_cell.length_c   1.000
_cell.angle_alpha   90.00
_cell.angle_beta   90.00
_cell.angle_gamma   90.00
#
_symmetry.space_group_name_H-M   'P 1'
#
loop_
_entity.id
_entity.type
_entity.pdbx_description
1 polymer ?
#
loop_
_entity_poly.entity_id
_entity_poly.type
_entity_poly.pdbx_seq_one_letter_code
_entity_poly.pdbx_strand_id
1 'polypeptide(L)'
;MTTARRKQRTKREPTAEAPAMRAEWRELQDKLGHRFGQPELLSLALTHRSHTYEARHGVPAVILPAHPEQREQRNAPGTDNEQLEFLGDAVLGLVVTEALFREFPKCSEGELTRLRSNLVSRKRMADMGVELGLGDALLMGKSAEQNGGRRKPALLANAAEAVLAAVYLDAGIEGLAKLRAIAERYLVQPEMEAMRAALADGAGRGAMRDHKTLLQERVQAEGAGKLRYIDTAQNGPPHDRVFSVEARLEDEAGERVLASAEGSSKKEAQQRAAELALLHWSAPCVADEAATRSKR
;
A
#
# COMPACT_ATOMS: atom_id res chain seq x y z
N MET A 1 12.57 -39.99 65.91
CA MET A 1 12.46 -40.50 64.54
C MET A 1 12.42 -39.31 63.60
N THR A 2 13.55 -38.97 63.00
CA THR A 2 13.75 -37.75 62.23
C THR A 2 13.90 -38.16 60.75
N THR A 3 12.88 -37.89 59.94
CA THR A 3 12.87 -38.18 58.50
C THR A 3 13.52 -37.06 57.69
N ALA A 4 14.72 -37.34 57.20
CA ALA A 4 15.49 -36.46 56.33
C ALA A 4 14.81 -36.36 54.92
N ARG A 5 14.35 -35.15 54.54
CA ARG A 5 13.81 -34.80 53.25
C ARG A 5 14.93 -34.62 52.24
N ARG A 6 15.19 -35.60 51.39
CA ARG A 6 16.16 -35.58 50.31
C ARG A 6 15.74 -34.58 49.21
N LYS A 7 16.43 -33.41 49.09
CA LYS A 7 16.26 -32.47 47.98
C LYS A 7 16.74 -33.13 46.67
N GLN A 8 15.82 -33.45 45.79
CA GLN A 8 16.17 -33.79 44.41
C GLN A 8 16.64 -32.53 43.67
N ARG A 9 17.90 -32.55 43.31
CA ARG A 9 18.57 -31.53 42.46
C ARG A 9 18.25 -31.90 41.03
N THR A 10 17.18 -31.28 40.43
CA THR A 10 16.92 -31.38 39.00
C THR A 10 18.12 -30.87 38.21
N LYS A 11 18.78 -31.78 37.49
CA LYS A 11 19.77 -31.43 36.47
C LYS A 11 19.01 -30.58 35.41
N ARG A 12 19.38 -29.30 35.29
CA ARG A 12 19.07 -28.51 34.11
C ARG A 12 19.77 -29.18 32.93
N GLU A 13 19.02 -29.68 31.97
CA GLU A 13 19.54 -30.06 30.67
C GLU A 13 20.20 -28.81 30.02
N PRO A 14 21.34 -28.99 29.31
CA PRO A 14 21.95 -27.88 28.61
C PRO A 14 20.94 -27.38 27.56
N THR A 15 20.54 -26.11 27.70
CA THR A 15 19.80 -25.40 26.66
C THR A 15 20.61 -25.50 25.38
N ALA A 16 20.03 -26.10 24.34
CA ALA A 16 20.58 -26.10 22.99
C ALA A 16 20.99 -24.65 22.67
N GLU A 17 22.24 -24.44 22.30
CA GLU A 17 22.72 -23.14 21.85
C GLU A 17 21.78 -22.67 20.74
N ALA A 18 21.18 -21.49 20.92
CA ALA A 18 20.34 -20.90 19.89
C ALA A 18 21.17 -20.79 18.60
N PRO A 19 20.64 -21.25 17.46
CA PRO A 19 21.39 -21.22 16.21
C PRO A 19 21.92 -19.80 15.96
N ALA A 20 23.20 -19.68 15.60
CA ALA A 20 23.85 -18.39 15.40
C ALA A 20 22.99 -17.56 14.41
N MET A 21 22.54 -16.38 14.87
CA MET A 21 21.70 -15.48 14.08
C MET A 21 22.41 -15.17 12.75
N ARG A 22 21.68 -15.30 11.63
CA ARG A 22 22.16 -15.05 10.27
C ARG A 22 22.73 -13.63 10.14
N ALA A 23 23.75 -13.46 9.33
CA ALA A 23 24.41 -12.15 9.16
C ALA A 23 23.42 -11.11 8.62
N GLU A 24 22.58 -11.50 7.65
CA GLU A 24 21.56 -10.68 7.00
C GLU A 24 20.53 -10.18 8.04
N TRP A 25 20.18 -11.01 9.02
CA TRP A 25 19.24 -10.64 10.08
C TRP A 25 19.85 -9.67 11.10
N ARG A 26 21.17 -9.73 11.32
CA ARG A 26 21.85 -8.73 12.16
C ARG A 26 21.87 -7.37 11.47
N GLU A 27 22.24 -7.35 10.18
CA GLU A 27 22.24 -6.15 9.37
C GLU A 27 20.84 -5.50 9.28
N LEU A 28 19.80 -6.31 9.09
CA LEU A 28 18.42 -5.85 9.10
C LEU A 28 18.07 -5.17 10.42
N GLN A 29 18.41 -5.77 11.56
CA GLN A 29 18.15 -5.20 12.87
C GLN A 29 18.94 -3.89 13.09
N ASP A 30 20.16 -3.77 12.55
CA ASP A 30 20.93 -2.53 12.60
C ASP A 30 20.24 -1.42 11.80
N LYS A 31 19.76 -1.73 10.59
CA LYS A 31 19.01 -0.80 9.74
C LYS A 31 17.69 -0.35 10.37
N LEU A 32 16.98 -1.27 11.02
CA LEU A 32 15.74 -0.97 11.74
C LEU A 32 15.97 -0.16 13.03
N GLY A 33 17.21 -0.17 13.59
CA GLY A 33 17.49 0.39 14.91
C GLY A 33 16.75 -0.36 16.02
N HIS A 34 16.47 -1.66 15.80
CA HIS A 34 15.72 -2.51 16.73
C HIS A 34 16.37 -3.89 16.86
N ARG A 35 16.65 -4.31 18.10
CA ARG A 35 17.08 -5.66 18.42
C ARG A 35 15.92 -6.44 18.97
N PHE A 36 15.62 -7.56 18.32
CA PHE A 36 14.49 -8.40 18.74
C PHE A 36 14.79 -9.13 20.04
N GLY A 37 13.94 -8.92 21.04
CA GLY A 37 13.89 -9.69 22.28
C GLY A 37 13.27 -11.07 22.06
N GLN A 38 12.39 -11.18 21.06
CA GLN A 38 11.72 -12.40 20.60
C GLN A 38 12.14 -12.69 19.16
N PRO A 39 13.28 -13.39 18.92
CA PRO A 39 13.79 -13.66 17.58
C PRO A 39 12.84 -14.47 16.71
N GLU A 40 11.88 -15.17 17.32
CA GLU A 40 10.83 -15.93 16.64
C GLU A 40 9.89 -15.02 15.83
N LEU A 41 9.63 -13.79 16.31
CA LEU A 41 8.83 -12.80 15.58
C LEU A 41 9.54 -12.35 14.30
N LEU A 42 10.85 -12.10 14.36
CA LEU A 42 11.64 -11.76 13.19
C LEU A 42 11.66 -12.94 12.19
N SER A 43 11.89 -14.16 12.71
CA SER A 43 11.87 -15.37 11.88
C SER A 43 10.55 -15.55 11.16
N LEU A 44 9.42 -15.36 11.88
CA LEU A 44 8.08 -15.46 11.31
C LEU A 44 7.83 -14.40 10.24
N ALA A 45 8.21 -13.13 10.50
CA ALA A 45 8.07 -12.03 9.55
C ALA A 45 8.86 -12.25 8.25
N LEU A 46 9.99 -12.95 8.34
CA LEU A 46 10.85 -13.28 7.20
C LEU A 46 10.51 -14.64 6.55
N THR A 47 9.52 -15.36 7.04
CA THR A 47 9.13 -16.67 6.50
C THR A 47 8.02 -16.51 5.45
N HIS A 48 8.40 -16.67 4.17
CA HIS A 48 7.43 -16.75 3.08
C HIS A 48 6.73 -18.10 3.08
N ARG A 49 5.44 -18.13 2.76
CA ARG A 49 4.60 -19.35 2.74
C ARG A 49 5.17 -20.53 1.94
N SER A 50 5.97 -20.28 0.92
CA SER A 50 6.62 -21.35 0.13
C SER A 50 7.64 -22.13 0.95
N HIS A 51 8.33 -21.47 1.89
CA HIS A 51 9.27 -22.13 2.80
C HIS A 51 8.56 -23.12 3.71
N THR A 52 7.49 -22.69 4.34
CA THR A 52 6.65 -23.51 5.24
C THR A 52 6.04 -24.68 4.50
N TYR A 53 5.59 -24.43 3.26
CA TYR A 53 5.02 -25.49 2.44
C TYR A 53 6.06 -26.59 2.11
N GLU A 54 7.24 -26.21 1.63
CA GLU A 54 8.31 -27.20 1.32
C GLU A 54 8.77 -27.95 2.58
N ALA A 55 8.88 -27.25 3.71
CA ALA A 55 9.26 -27.88 4.98
C ALA A 55 8.27 -28.96 5.44
N ARG A 56 6.96 -28.75 5.19
CA ARG A 56 5.90 -29.70 5.60
C ARG A 56 5.72 -30.88 4.64
N HIS A 57 5.87 -30.68 3.35
CA HIS A 57 5.48 -31.64 2.33
C HIS A 57 6.67 -32.25 1.59
N GLY A 58 7.89 -31.73 1.78
CA GLY A 58 9.10 -32.21 1.09
C GLY A 58 9.09 -32.05 -0.44
N VAL A 59 8.12 -31.29 -0.98
CA VAL A 59 7.95 -31.05 -2.42
C VAL A 59 7.88 -29.56 -2.73
N PRO A 60 8.44 -29.13 -3.89
CA PRO A 60 8.35 -27.73 -4.31
C PRO A 60 6.90 -27.25 -4.48
N ALA A 61 6.63 -26.04 -4.07
CA ALA A 61 5.29 -25.43 -4.11
C ALA A 61 4.64 -25.35 -5.51
N VAL A 62 5.43 -25.57 -6.57
CA VAL A 62 4.99 -25.51 -7.98
C VAL A 62 4.12 -26.70 -8.38
N ILE A 63 4.22 -27.85 -7.68
CA ILE A 63 3.52 -29.09 -8.04
C ILE A 63 2.25 -29.23 -7.21
N LEU A 64 1.43 -28.20 -7.16
CA LEU A 64 0.21 -28.27 -6.37
C LEU A 64 -1.01 -28.51 -7.25
N PRO A 65 -1.78 -29.60 -6.98
CA PRO A 65 -3.08 -29.74 -7.60
C PRO A 65 -3.99 -28.58 -7.20
N ALA A 66 -4.79 -28.14 -8.14
CA ALA A 66 -5.71 -26.99 -7.98
C ALA A 66 -6.92 -27.29 -7.08
N HIS A 67 -6.85 -28.27 -6.16
CA HIS A 67 -7.96 -28.62 -5.29
C HIS A 67 -8.17 -27.59 -4.18
N PRO A 68 -9.42 -27.03 -4.04
CA PRO A 68 -9.74 -26.02 -3.03
C PRO A 68 -9.43 -26.44 -1.60
N GLU A 69 -9.66 -27.70 -1.28
CA GLU A 69 -9.47 -28.29 0.07
C GLU A 69 -8.00 -28.29 0.52
N GLN A 70 -7.05 -28.27 -0.42
CA GLN A 70 -5.62 -28.20 -0.09
C GLN A 70 -5.12 -26.74 0.04
N ARG A 71 -5.92 -25.74 -0.36
CA ARG A 71 -5.61 -24.33 -0.12
C ARG A 71 -5.73 -23.94 1.35
N GLU A 72 -6.70 -24.51 2.07
CA GLU A 72 -6.90 -24.25 3.50
C GLU A 72 -5.74 -24.77 4.37
N GLN A 73 -5.07 -25.84 3.96
CA GLN A 73 -3.91 -26.36 4.69
C GLN A 73 -2.61 -25.57 4.47
N ARG A 74 -2.55 -24.66 3.47
CA ARG A 74 -1.35 -23.88 3.15
C ARG A 74 -1.13 -22.70 4.06
N ASN A 75 -2.18 -22.12 4.58
CA ASN A 75 -2.17 -20.88 5.36
C ASN A 75 -2.59 -21.15 6.81
N ALA A 76 -2.00 -22.18 7.43
CA ALA A 76 -2.21 -22.35 8.86
C ALA A 76 -1.69 -21.10 9.59
N PRO A 77 -2.53 -20.43 10.39
CA PRO A 77 -2.15 -19.22 11.11
C PRO A 77 -0.84 -19.37 11.89
N GLY A 78 0.04 -18.36 11.84
CA GLY A 78 1.30 -18.38 12.57
C GLY A 78 2.42 -19.24 11.97
N THR A 79 2.31 -19.65 10.69
CA THR A 79 3.35 -20.45 10.04
C THR A 79 4.16 -19.72 9.00
N ASP A 80 3.68 -18.54 8.54
CA ASP A 80 4.31 -17.65 7.59
C ASP A 80 3.98 -16.19 7.93
N ASN A 81 4.42 -15.26 7.09
CA ASN A 81 4.33 -13.84 7.37
C ASN A 81 2.98 -13.18 7.03
N GLU A 82 1.99 -13.91 6.50
CA GLU A 82 0.75 -13.30 6.01
C GLU A 82 -0.06 -12.59 7.13
N GLN A 83 -0.10 -13.16 8.35
CA GLN A 83 -0.78 -12.49 9.47
C GLN A 83 -0.03 -11.25 9.97
N LEU A 84 1.31 -11.28 9.94
CA LEU A 84 2.11 -10.11 10.29
C LEU A 84 2.01 -9.02 9.22
N GLU A 85 1.96 -9.38 7.93
CA GLU A 85 1.66 -8.47 6.83
C GLU A 85 0.35 -7.72 7.08
N PHE A 86 -0.73 -8.47 7.37
CA PHE A 86 -2.04 -7.88 7.67
C PHE A 86 -2.00 -6.88 8.84
N LEU A 87 -1.32 -7.23 9.93
CA LEU A 87 -1.15 -6.33 11.08
C LEU A 87 -0.27 -5.14 10.71
N GLY A 88 0.79 -5.38 9.94
CA GLY A 88 1.77 -4.36 9.52
C GLY A 88 1.14 -3.26 8.68
N ASP A 89 0.32 -3.62 7.70
CA ASP A 89 -0.44 -2.65 6.90
C ASP A 89 -1.28 -1.73 7.79
N ALA A 90 -2.03 -2.30 8.74
CA ALA A 90 -2.90 -1.54 9.64
C ALA A 90 -2.12 -0.56 10.55
N VAL A 91 -1.05 -1.04 11.22
CA VAL A 91 -0.28 -0.19 12.16
C VAL A 91 0.57 0.84 11.41
N LEU A 92 1.10 0.50 10.24
CA LEU A 92 1.80 1.43 9.36
C LEU A 92 0.85 2.52 8.85
N GLY A 93 -0.34 2.12 8.40
CA GLY A 93 -1.40 3.05 7.98
C GLY A 93 -1.74 4.07 9.06
N LEU A 94 -1.84 3.64 10.33
CA LEU A 94 -2.07 4.53 11.48
C LEU A 94 -0.92 5.52 11.67
N VAL A 95 0.32 5.04 11.69
CA VAL A 95 1.51 5.86 11.95
C VAL A 95 1.73 6.90 10.86
N VAL A 96 1.59 6.49 9.59
CA VAL A 96 1.71 7.41 8.44
C VAL A 96 0.58 8.43 8.42
N THR A 97 -0.66 8.02 8.76
CA THR A 97 -1.79 8.95 8.87
C THR A 97 -1.54 10.01 9.92
N GLU A 98 -1.05 9.61 11.10
CA GLU A 98 -0.72 10.54 12.19
C GLU A 98 0.39 11.53 11.78
N ALA A 99 1.43 11.04 11.11
CA ALA A 99 2.52 11.89 10.62
C ALA A 99 2.02 12.93 9.62
N LEU A 100 1.22 12.52 8.64
CA LEU A 100 0.64 13.42 7.63
C LEU A 100 -0.33 14.44 8.25
N PHE A 101 -1.16 14.02 9.19
CA PHE A 101 -2.11 14.90 9.90
C PHE A 101 -1.38 16.02 10.65
N ARG A 102 -0.25 15.71 11.28
CA ARG A 102 0.56 16.70 11.99
C ARG A 102 1.32 17.64 11.06
N GLU A 103 1.86 17.10 9.97
CA GLU A 103 2.71 17.86 9.05
C GLU A 103 1.89 18.77 8.12
N PHE A 104 0.70 18.33 7.72
CA PHE A 104 -0.15 19.03 6.76
C PHE A 104 -1.52 19.43 7.32
N PRO A 105 -1.57 20.26 8.38
CA PRO A 105 -2.83 20.59 9.10
C PRO A 105 -3.82 21.40 8.25
N LYS A 106 -3.40 21.91 7.09
CA LYS A 106 -4.25 22.68 6.17
C LYS A 106 -4.76 21.85 4.98
N CYS A 107 -4.31 20.60 4.85
CA CYS A 107 -4.77 19.70 3.80
C CYS A 107 -6.16 19.15 4.12
N SER A 108 -6.98 19.02 3.09
CA SER A 108 -8.25 18.31 3.17
C SER A 108 -8.06 16.81 3.40
N GLU A 109 -9.12 16.14 3.87
CA GLU A 109 -9.14 14.69 4.04
C GLU A 109 -8.73 13.96 2.75
N GLY A 110 -9.26 14.38 1.59
CA GLY A 110 -8.93 13.79 0.29
C GLY A 110 -7.46 13.94 -0.09
N GLU A 111 -6.82 15.09 0.23
CA GLU A 111 -5.38 15.30 0.03
C GLU A 111 -4.56 14.40 0.95
N LEU A 112 -4.90 14.33 2.24
CA LEU A 112 -4.23 13.45 3.20
C LEU A 112 -4.36 11.97 2.82
N THR A 113 -5.52 11.54 2.34
CA THR A 113 -5.76 10.16 1.87
C THR A 113 -4.90 9.81 0.67
N ARG A 114 -4.70 10.74 -0.28
CA ARG A 114 -3.81 10.54 -1.44
C ARG A 114 -2.35 10.47 -1.03
N LEU A 115 -1.88 11.39 -0.17
CA LEU A 115 -0.52 11.37 0.37
C LEU A 115 -0.23 10.05 1.06
N ARG A 116 -1.15 9.59 1.93
CA ARG A 116 -1.03 8.30 2.59
C ARG A 116 -0.94 7.15 1.59
N SER A 117 -1.85 7.08 0.61
CA SER A 117 -1.86 6.02 -0.40
C SER A 117 -0.56 5.91 -1.20
N ASN A 118 0.12 7.03 -1.44
CA ASN A 118 1.43 7.05 -2.08
C ASN A 118 2.51 6.48 -1.17
N LEU A 119 2.57 6.93 0.09
CA LEU A 119 3.59 6.53 1.06
C LEU A 119 3.51 5.05 1.45
N VAL A 120 2.30 4.48 1.55
CA VAL A 120 2.09 3.05 1.86
C VAL A 120 1.78 2.22 0.62
N SER A 121 2.06 2.74 -0.58
CA SER A 121 1.86 1.99 -1.82
C SER A 121 2.75 0.75 -1.87
N ARG A 122 2.27 -0.32 -2.53
CA ARG A 122 3.06 -1.55 -2.74
C ARG A 122 4.44 -1.26 -3.34
N LYS A 123 4.53 -0.28 -4.24
CA LYS A 123 5.81 0.13 -4.82
C LYS A 123 6.74 0.68 -3.73
N ARG A 124 6.27 1.62 -2.91
CA ARG A 124 7.08 2.23 -1.86
C ARG A 124 7.49 1.24 -0.79
N MET A 125 6.59 0.32 -0.41
CA MET A 125 6.92 -0.77 0.52
C MET A 125 7.95 -1.74 -0.07
N ALA A 126 7.88 -2.03 -1.37
CA ALA A 126 8.90 -2.83 -2.04
C ALA A 126 10.27 -2.13 -2.07
N ASP A 127 10.30 -0.83 -2.37
CA ASP A 127 11.52 -0.02 -2.37
C ASP A 127 12.16 -0.02 -0.97
N MET A 128 11.37 0.16 0.10
CA MET A 128 11.81 0.01 1.49
C MET A 128 12.35 -1.40 1.77
N GLY A 129 11.69 -2.44 1.25
CA GLY A 129 12.15 -3.83 1.37
C GLY A 129 13.52 -4.06 0.72
N VAL A 130 13.79 -3.42 -0.41
CA VAL A 130 15.12 -3.43 -1.05
C VAL A 130 16.15 -2.72 -0.17
N GLU A 131 15.85 -1.54 0.32
CA GLU A 131 16.72 -0.71 1.15
C GLU A 131 17.11 -1.43 2.46
N LEU A 132 16.15 -2.13 3.06
CA LEU A 132 16.37 -2.96 4.25
C LEU A 132 17.15 -4.26 3.96
N GLY A 133 17.24 -4.70 2.68
CA GLY A 133 17.90 -5.95 2.30
C GLY A 133 17.03 -7.18 2.55
N LEU A 134 15.71 -7.03 2.54
CA LEU A 134 14.78 -8.13 2.87
C LEU A 134 14.88 -9.31 1.89
N GLY A 135 15.27 -9.06 0.62
CA GLY A 135 15.45 -10.13 -0.36
C GLY A 135 16.42 -11.22 0.10
N ASP A 136 17.53 -10.84 0.73
CA ASP A 136 18.54 -11.77 1.22
C ASP A 136 18.14 -12.35 2.59
N ALA A 137 17.41 -11.59 3.39
CA ALA A 137 16.94 -12.01 4.71
C ALA A 137 15.80 -13.05 4.67
N LEU A 138 14.97 -13.06 3.59
CA LEU A 138 13.79 -13.89 3.46
C LEU A 138 14.12 -15.40 3.48
N LEU A 139 13.30 -16.15 4.22
CA LEU A 139 13.19 -17.59 4.17
C LEU A 139 12.13 -17.97 3.13
N MET A 140 12.54 -18.62 2.04
CA MET A 140 11.61 -19.05 1.00
C MET A 140 11.96 -20.44 0.45
N GLY A 141 10.98 -21.09 -0.16
CA GLY A 141 11.15 -22.39 -0.76
C GLY A 141 12.00 -22.28 -2.05
N LYS A 142 12.70 -23.36 -2.39
CA LYS A 142 13.61 -23.45 -3.54
C LYS A 142 12.95 -23.02 -4.84
N SER A 143 11.71 -23.45 -5.08
CA SER A 143 10.98 -23.09 -6.29
C SER A 143 10.70 -21.59 -6.37
N ALA A 144 10.28 -20.95 -5.27
CA ALA A 144 10.04 -19.51 -5.23
C ALA A 144 11.34 -18.72 -5.43
N GLU A 145 12.45 -19.22 -4.88
CA GLU A 145 13.78 -18.65 -5.03
C GLU A 145 14.28 -18.71 -6.48
N GLN A 146 14.19 -19.89 -7.12
CA GLN A 146 14.57 -20.11 -8.52
C GLN A 146 13.77 -19.22 -9.49
N ASN A 147 12.51 -18.91 -9.14
CA ASN A 147 11.65 -18.00 -9.90
C ASN A 147 11.86 -16.52 -9.56
N GLY A 148 13.02 -16.17 -8.98
CA GLY A 148 13.39 -14.78 -8.67
C GLY A 148 12.60 -14.16 -7.52
N GLY A 149 12.04 -14.98 -6.64
CA GLY A 149 11.20 -14.52 -5.51
C GLY A 149 11.84 -13.43 -4.66
N ARG A 150 13.15 -13.51 -4.40
CA ARG A 150 13.93 -12.53 -3.62
C ARG A 150 13.89 -11.10 -4.16
N ARG A 151 13.57 -10.92 -5.46
CA ARG A 151 13.51 -9.61 -6.13
C ARG A 151 12.08 -9.21 -6.52
N LYS A 152 11.07 -10.04 -6.23
CA LYS A 152 9.68 -9.72 -6.58
C LYS A 152 9.15 -8.59 -5.70
N PRO A 153 8.72 -7.45 -6.28
CA PRO A 153 8.25 -6.31 -5.50
C PRO A 153 7.12 -6.66 -4.53
N ALA A 154 6.19 -7.54 -4.93
CA ALA A 154 5.11 -7.96 -4.07
C ALA A 154 5.60 -8.69 -2.80
N LEU A 155 6.60 -9.56 -2.92
CA LEU A 155 7.14 -10.32 -1.78
C LEU A 155 7.96 -9.41 -0.85
N LEU A 156 8.69 -8.45 -1.42
CA LEU A 156 9.45 -7.48 -0.65
C LEU A 156 8.53 -6.52 0.12
N ALA A 157 7.43 -6.07 -0.51
CA ALA A 157 6.44 -5.23 0.16
C ALA A 157 5.77 -5.96 1.34
N ASN A 158 5.27 -7.17 1.10
CA ASN A 158 4.63 -7.98 2.14
C ASN A 158 5.59 -8.28 3.31
N ALA A 159 6.87 -8.58 3.00
CA ALA A 159 7.88 -8.80 4.03
C ALA A 159 8.21 -7.52 4.82
N ALA A 160 8.21 -6.35 4.17
CA ALA A 160 8.41 -5.08 4.85
C ALA A 160 7.29 -4.80 5.86
N GLU A 161 6.04 -4.97 5.46
CA GLU A 161 4.89 -4.84 6.35
C GLU A 161 4.96 -5.84 7.52
N ALA A 162 5.28 -7.11 7.23
CA ALA A 162 5.41 -8.14 8.25
C ALA A 162 6.54 -7.84 9.25
N VAL A 163 7.69 -7.35 8.79
CA VAL A 163 8.81 -6.95 9.66
C VAL A 163 8.43 -5.76 10.55
N LEU A 164 7.70 -4.78 10.01
CA LEU A 164 7.20 -3.65 10.80
C LEU A 164 6.22 -4.11 11.89
N ALA A 165 5.32 -5.06 11.59
CA ALA A 165 4.46 -5.67 12.60
C ALA A 165 5.25 -6.43 13.67
N ALA A 166 6.29 -7.16 13.27
CA ALA A 166 7.15 -7.87 14.20
C ALA A 166 7.87 -6.89 15.16
N VAL A 167 8.40 -5.77 14.67
CA VAL A 167 8.97 -4.70 15.51
C VAL A 167 7.92 -4.15 16.47
N TYR A 168 6.71 -3.88 15.97
CA TYR A 168 5.61 -3.37 16.78
C TYR A 168 5.27 -4.30 17.95
N LEU A 169 5.16 -5.60 17.69
CA LEU A 169 4.84 -6.60 18.70
C LEU A 169 5.98 -6.82 19.68
N ASP A 170 7.23 -6.93 19.19
CA ASP A 170 8.40 -7.19 20.01
C ASP A 170 8.71 -6.05 20.98
N ALA A 171 8.53 -4.81 20.54
CA ALA A 171 8.75 -3.63 21.36
C ALA A 171 7.61 -3.35 22.37
N GLY A 172 6.50 -4.08 22.32
CA GLY A 172 5.39 -3.97 23.25
C GLY A 172 4.86 -2.53 23.38
N ILE A 173 4.92 -1.95 24.57
CA ILE A 173 4.42 -0.58 24.83
C ILE A 173 5.13 0.49 23.99
N GLU A 174 6.39 0.26 23.62
CA GLU A 174 7.18 1.16 22.77
C GLU A 174 6.93 0.93 21.26
N GLY A 175 6.12 -0.06 20.90
CA GLY A 175 5.94 -0.52 19.53
C GLY A 175 5.55 0.58 18.55
N LEU A 176 4.55 1.41 18.88
CA LEU A 176 4.15 2.54 18.05
C LEU A 176 5.26 3.61 17.92
N ALA A 177 6.01 3.88 18.99
CA ALA A 177 7.09 4.85 18.95
C ALA A 177 8.25 4.37 18.06
N LYS A 178 8.60 3.09 18.15
CA LYS A 178 9.59 2.46 17.27
C LYS A 178 9.15 2.49 15.80
N LEU A 179 7.91 2.08 15.56
CA LEU A 179 7.36 2.06 14.21
C LEU A 179 7.31 3.46 13.59
N ARG A 180 6.93 4.48 14.39
CA ARG A 180 6.94 5.88 13.97
C ARG A 180 8.34 6.33 13.53
N ALA A 181 9.37 6.02 14.29
CA ALA A 181 10.75 6.38 13.93
C ALA A 181 11.22 5.70 12.62
N ILE A 182 10.84 4.44 12.41
CA ILE A 182 11.17 3.70 11.19
C ILE A 182 10.39 4.28 10.00
N ALA A 183 9.08 4.49 10.13
CA ALA A 183 8.25 5.06 9.07
C ALA A 183 8.70 6.47 8.70
N GLU A 184 9.05 7.30 9.68
CA GLU A 184 9.60 8.64 9.47
C GLU A 184 10.86 8.56 8.60
N ARG A 185 11.81 7.71 8.97
CA ARG A 185 13.10 7.60 8.28
C ARG A 185 12.98 7.08 6.86
N TYR A 186 12.18 6.03 6.62
CA TYR A 186 12.17 5.31 5.35
C TYR A 186 11.03 5.71 4.41
N LEU A 187 9.95 6.27 4.92
CA LEU A 187 8.77 6.57 4.11
C LEU A 187 8.46 8.07 4.05
N VAL A 188 8.42 8.75 5.19
CA VAL A 188 7.92 10.13 5.26
C VAL A 188 9.00 11.12 4.84
N GLN A 189 10.17 11.10 5.49
CA GLN A 189 11.25 12.07 5.24
C GLN A 189 11.73 12.10 3.78
N PRO A 190 11.94 10.95 3.10
CA PRO A 190 12.40 10.97 1.71
C PRO A 190 11.43 11.66 0.74
N GLU A 191 10.13 11.65 1.05
CA GLU A 191 9.06 12.20 0.20
C GLU A 191 8.61 13.61 0.65
N MET A 192 9.05 14.06 1.82
CA MET A 192 8.54 15.28 2.46
C MET A 192 8.72 16.54 1.61
N GLU A 193 9.91 16.74 1.03
CA GLU A 193 10.18 17.90 0.18
C GLU A 193 9.35 17.87 -1.10
N ALA A 194 9.24 16.71 -1.74
CA ALA A 194 8.42 16.54 -2.93
C ALA A 194 6.94 16.79 -2.63
N MET A 195 6.45 16.34 -1.49
CA MET A 195 5.08 16.59 -1.05
C MET A 195 4.83 18.08 -0.77
N ARG A 196 5.75 18.75 -0.07
CA ARG A 196 5.65 20.19 0.20
C ARG A 196 5.69 21.01 -1.09
N ALA A 197 6.61 20.69 -2.00
CA ALA A 197 6.71 21.36 -3.29
C ALA A 197 5.42 21.15 -4.12
N ALA A 198 4.92 19.93 -4.20
CA ALA A 198 3.68 19.61 -4.89
C ALA A 198 2.46 20.38 -4.33
N LEU A 199 2.43 20.63 -3.02
CA LEU A 199 1.38 21.41 -2.37
C LEU A 199 1.56 22.91 -2.57
N ALA A 200 2.83 23.43 -2.59
CA ALA A 200 3.15 24.86 -2.72
C ALA A 200 2.91 25.39 -4.14
N ASP A 201 3.29 24.62 -5.17
CA ASP A 201 3.18 25.03 -6.57
C ASP A 201 1.73 25.14 -7.09
N GLY A 202 0.74 24.80 -6.26
CA GLY A 202 -0.64 24.68 -6.76
C GLY A 202 -0.78 23.59 -7.85
N ALA A 203 0.36 23.18 -8.46
CA ALA A 203 0.46 22.04 -9.37
C ALA A 203 0.20 20.72 -8.63
N GLY A 204 0.52 20.65 -7.34
CA GLY A 204 0.10 19.55 -6.46
C GLY A 204 -1.42 19.45 -6.33
N ARG A 205 -2.12 20.57 -6.44
CA ARG A 205 -3.58 20.57 -6.61
C ARG A 205 -4.01 19.99 -7.96
N GLY A 206 -3.23 20.10 -9.02
CA GLY A 206 -3.49 19.54 -10.33
C GLY A 206 -2.97 18.10 -10.54
N ALA A 207 -1.71 17.83 -10.23
CA ALA A 207 -1.06 16.53 -10.49
C ALA A 207 -1.45 15.43 -9.47
N MET A 208 -1.85 15.78 -8.26
CA MET A 208 -2.42 14.87 -7.26
C MET A 208 -3.95 14.77 -7.31
N ARG A 209 -4.61 15.63 -8.06
CA ARG A 209 -6.06 15.62 -8.16
C ARG A 209 -6.50 14.55 -9.14
N ASP A 210 -7.38 13.69 -8.68
CA ASP A 210 -8.23 12.91 -9.55
C ASP A 210 -9.22 13.88 -10.22
N HIS A 211 -8.81 14.41 -11.39
CA HIS A 211 -9.62 15.37 -12.14
C HIS A 211 -11.01 14.85 -12.44
N LYS A 212 -11.17 13.51 -12.57
CA LYS A 212 -12.46 12.88 -12.71
C LYS A 212 -13.35 13.10 -11.49
N THR A 213 -12.78 12.89 -10.29
CA THR A 213 -13.51 13.10 -9.03
C THR A 213 -13.88 14.57 -8.87
N LEU A 214 -12.94 15.49 -9.15
CA LEU A 214 -13.21 16.92 -9.07
C LEU A 214 -14.29 17.39 -10.05
N LEU A 215 -14.22 16.91 -11.28
CA LEU A 215 -15.26 17.24 -12.28
C LEU A 215 -16.61 16.67 -11.85
N GLN A 216 -16.63 15.45 -11.30
CA GLN A 216 -17.83 14.82 -10.77
C GLN A 216 -18.44 15.62 -9.61
N GLU A 217 -17.61 16.02 -8.65
CA GLU A 217 -18.02 16.85 -7.50
C GLU A 217 -18.56 18.20 -7.97
N ARG A 218 -17.92 18.80 -8.97
CA ARG A 218 -18.34 20.07 -9.55
C ARG A 218 -19.70 19.97 -10.24
N VAL A 219 -19.86 18.95 -11.09
CA VAL A 219 -21.14 18.67 -11.76
C VAL A 219 -22.27 18.44 -10.76
N GLN A 220 -21.98 17.70 -9.67
CA GLN A 220 -22.96 17.45 -8.62
C GLN A 220 -23.30 18.69 -7.80
N ALA A 221 -22.29 19.47 -7.40
CA ALA A 221 -22.46 20.69 -6.61
C ALA A 221 -23.30 21.74 -7.34
N GLU A 222 -23.17 21.83 -8.66
CA GLU A 222 -23.90 22.78 -9.50
C GLU A 222 -25.21 22.20 -10.05
N GLY A 223 -25.53 20.93 -9.76
CA GLY A 223 -26.72 20.27 -10.30
C GLY A 223 -26.77 20.21 -11.82
N ALA A 224 -25.58 20.23 -12.48
CA ALA A 224 -25.44 20.49 -13.91
C ALA A 224 -25.82 19.29 -14.79
N GLY A 225 -26.13 18.11 -14.22
CA GLY A 225 -26.50 16.93 -14.96
C GLY A 225 -25.67 15.68 -14.60
N LYS A 226 -25.49 14.78 -15.56
CA LYS A 226 -24.77 13.52 -15.39
C LYS A 226 -23.52 13.47 -16.25
N LEU A 227 -22.37 13.28 -15.59
CA LEU A 227 -21.08 13.16 -16.27
C LEU A 227 -20.86 11.73 -16.79
N ARG A 228 -20.39 11.63 -18.03
CA ARG A 228 -20.01 10.36 -18.67
C ARG A 228 -18.65 10.48 -19.37
N TYR A 229 -17.93 9.36 -19.48
CA TYR A 229 -16.69 9.25 -20.25
C TYR A 229 -16.89 8.22 -21.34
N ILE A 230 -16.73 8.64 -22.60
CA ILE A 230 -16.94 7.82 -23.78
C ILE A 230 -15.59 7.57 -24.47
N ASP A 231 -15.24 6.30 -24.66
CA ASP A 231 -14.08 5.92 -25.46
C ASP A 231 -14.43 6.14 -26.93
N THR A 232 -13.74 7.07 -27.61
CA THR A 232 -14.05 7.44 -29.01
C THR A 232 -13.15 6.77 -30.01
N ALA A 233 -11.89 6.49 -29.66
CA ALA A 233 -10.95 5.79 -30.52
C ALA A 233 -9.87 5.05 -29.71
N GLN A 234 -9.30 4.02 -30.37
CA GLN A 234 -8.12 3.33 -29.89
C GLN A 234 -7.20 3.10 -31.10
N ASN A 235 -6.04 3.76 -31.11
CA ASN A 235 -5.10 3.76 -32.22
C ASN A 235 -3.72 3.24 -31.76
N GLY A 236 -2.90 2.75 -32.73
CA GLY A 236 -1.52 2.32 -32.49
C GLY A 236 -1.32 0.83 -32.28
N PRO A 237 -0.07 0.34 -32.37
CA PRO A 237 0.30 -1.05 -32.20
C PRO A 237 0.13 -1.49 -30.72
N PRO A 238 0.08 -2.79 -30.42
CA PRO A 238 -0.17 -3.32 -29.07
C PRO A 238 0.74 -2.77 -27.96
N HIS A 239 1.95 -2.32 -28.29
CA HIS A 239 2.96 -1.81 -27.36
C HIS A 239 3.00 -0.27 -27.28
N ASP A 240 2.22 0.43 -28.14
CA ASP A 240 2.15 1.89 -28.18
C ASP A 240 0.72 2.34 -28.52
N ARG A 241 -0.25 1.91 -27.70
CA ARG A 241 -1.66 2.23 -27.88
C ARG A 241 -1.98 3.59 -27.34
N VAL A 242 -2.71 4.38 -28.13
CA VAL A 242 -3.29 5.65 -27.73
C VAL A 242 -4.80 5.50 -27.62
N PHE A 243 -5.35 5.90 -26.49
CA PHE A 243 -6.78 5.89 -26.20
C PHE A 243 -7.32 7.32 -26.26
N SER A 244 -8.36 7.55 -27.04
CA SER A 244 -9.05 8.84 -27.10
C SER A 244 -10.36 8.74 -26.31
N VAL A 245 -10.61 9.71 -25.41
CA VAL A 245 -11.79 9.73 -24.53
C VAL A 245 -12.41 11.12 -24.53
N GLU A 246 -13.74 11.17 -24.56
CA GLU A 246 -14.53 12.39 -24.35
C GLU A 246 -15.21 12.38 -22.98
N ALA A 247 -15.08 13.50 -22.25
CA ALA A 247 -15.92 13.81 -21.10
C ALA A 247 -17.20 14.51 -21.59
N ARG A 248 -18.36 13.93 -21.34
CA ARG A 248 -19.67 14.42 -21.77
C ARG A 248 -20.56 14.69 -20.58
N LEU A 249 -21.36 15.75 -20.69
CA LEU A 249 -22.41 16.10 -19.73
C LEU A 249 -23.78 15.86 -20.38
N GLU A 250 -24.62 15.08 -19.69
CA GLU A 250 -26.01 14.84 -20.05
C GLU A 250 -26.88 15.64 -19.07
N ASP A 251 -27.64 16.61 -19.58
CA ASP A 251 -28.60 17.45 -18.86
C ASP A 251 -29.96 17.45 -19.53
N GLU A 252 -30.92 18.27 -19.07
CA GLU A 252 -32.24 18.37 -19.64
C GLU A 252 -32.24 18.90 -21.09
N ALA A 253 -31.22 19.62 -21.50
CA ALA A 253 -31.08 20.13 -22.86
C ALA A 253 -30.47 19.11 -23.85
N GLY A 254 -29.93 17.99 -23.32
CA GLY A 254 -29.32 16.91 -24.09
C GLY A 254 -27.89 16.58 -23.66
N GLU A 255 -27.14 15.90 -24.53
CA GLU A 255 -25.75 15.52 -24.27
C GLU A 255 -24.80 16.49 -24.97
N ARG A 256 -23.78 16.99 -24.24
CA ARG A 256 -22.74 17.85 -24.81
C ARG A 256 -21.33 17.37 -24.39
N VAL A 257 -20.35 17.52 -25.30
CA VAL A 257 -18.95 17.24 -25.04
C VAL A 257 -18.36 18.41 -24.27
N LEU A 258 -17.77 18.12 -23.10
CA LEU A 258 -17.05 19.10 -22.28
C LEU A 258 -15.60 19.24 -22.74
N ALA A 259 -14.94 18.10 -22.98
CA ALA A 259 -13.57 18.04 -23.46
C ALA A 259 -13.26 16.66 -24.07
N SER A 260 -12.22 16.60 -24.89
CA SER A 260 -11.64 15.37 -25.44
C SER A 260 -10.15 15.33 -25.17
N ALA A 261 -9.60 14.14 -24.85
CA ALA A 261 -8.18 13.97 -24.62
C ALA A 261 -7.71 12.57 -25.00
N GLU A 262 -6.39 12.46 -25.19
CA GLU A 262 -5.69 11.22 -25.49
C GLU A 262 -4.75 10.82 -24.36
N GLY A 263 -4.48 9.52 -24.23
CA GLY A 263 -3.53 8.99 -23.25
C GLY A 263 -3.05 7.60 -23.60
N SER A 264 -1.94 7.17 -22.99
CA SER A 264 -1.36 5.83 -23.15
C SER A 264 -2.21 4.72 -22.51
N SER A 265 -3.18 5.11 -21.69
CA SER A 265 -4.20 4.24 -21.10
C SER A 265 -5.55 4.95 -21.05
N LYS A 266 -6.65 4.19 -21.01
CA LYS A 266 -8.00 4.74 -20.82
C LYS A 266 -8.09 5.64 -19.58
N LYS A 267 -7.45 5.22 -18.47
CA LYS A 267 -7.45 5.99 -17.23
C LYS A 267 -6.76 7.33 -17.41
N GLU A 268 -5.62 7.37 -18.08
CA GLU A 268 -4.89 8.60 -18.36
C GLU A 268 -5.69 9.54 -19.28
N ALA A 269 -6.27 9.01 -20.37
CA ALA A 269 -7.11 9.78 -21.28
C ALA A 269 -8.32 10.39 -20.56
N GLN A 270 -9.00 9.63 -19.68
CA GLN A 270 -10.11 10.12 -18.87
C GLN A 270 -9.69 11.23 -17.89
N GLN A 271 -8.53 11.12 -17.25
CA GLN A 271 -8.00 12.14 -16.35
C GLN A 271 -7.69 13.44 -17.09
N ARG A 272 -7.06 13.36 -18.27
CA ARG A 272 -6.75 14.52 -19.11
C ARG A 272 -8.03 15.19 -19.65
N ALA A 273 -9.01 14.39 -20.06
CA ALA A 273 -10.31 14.92 -20.51
C ALA A 273 -11.02 15.67 -19.37
N ALA A 274 -10.99 15.12 -18.15
CA ALA A 274 -11.55 15.78 -16.98
C ALA A 274 -10.79 17.08 -16.62
N GLU A 275 -9.48 17.09 -16.71
CA GLU A 275 -8.64 18.27 -16.49
C GLU A 275 -9.02 19.39 -17.47
N LEU A 276 -9.08 19.09 -18.75
CA LEU A 276 -9.48 20.05 -19.80
C LEU A 276 -10.90 20.55 -19.59
N ALA A 277 -11.82 19.68 -19.22
CA ALA A 277 -13.20 20.07 -18.90
C ALA A 277 -13.27 21.03 -17.72
N LEU A 278 -12.46 20.82 -16.65
CA LEU A 278 -12.38 21.71 -15.49
C LEU A 278 -11.80 23.08 -15.82
N LEU A 279 -10.79 23.15 -16.73
CA LEU A 279 -10.21 24.40 -17.20
C LEU A 279 -11.20 25.28 -17.95
N HIS A 280 -12.11 24.66 -18.70
CA HIS A 280 -13.11 25.34 -19.52
C HIS A 280 -14.52 25.30 -18.91
N TRP A 281 -14.62 24.87 -17.62
CA TRP A 281 -15.91 24.78 -16.98
C TRP A 281 -16.56 26.17 -16.84
N SER A 282 -17.62 26.39 -17.63
CA SER A 282 -18.60 27.45 -17.40
C SER A 282 -19.90 26.77 -16.98
N ALA A 283 -20.44 27.15 -15.81
CA ALA A 283 -21.73 26.65 -15.36
C ALA A 283 -22.78 26.92 -16.47
N PRO A 284 -23.68 25.95 -16.75
CA PRO A 284 -24.83 26.25 -17.58
C PRO A 284 -25.59 27.40 -16.93
N CYS A 285 -25.86 28.48 -17.68
CA CYS A 285 -26.82 29.50 -17.26
C CYS A 285 -28.13 28.81 -16.94
N VAL A 286 -28.47 28.71 -15.64
CA VAL A 286 -29.85 28.41 -15.24
C VAL A 286 -30.66 29.56 -15.77
N ALA A 287 -31.46 29.33 -16.82
CA ALA A 287 -32.35 30.32 -17.38
C ALA A 287 -33.23 30.82 -16.23
N ASP A 288 -33.20 32.13 -16.01
CA ASP A 288 -33.92 32.83 -14.94
C ASP A 288 -35.45 32.63 -15.17
N GLU A 289 -36.04 31.66 -14.43
CA GLU A 289 -37.50 31.46 -14.40
C GLU A 289 -38.25 32.62 -13.69
N ALA A 290 -37.56 33.74 -13.46
CA ALA A 290 -38.15 34.92 -12.80
C ALA A 290 -38.97 35.84 -13.75
N ALA A 291 -39.01 35.57 -15.09
CA ALA A 291 -39.63 36.49 -16.06
C ALA A 291 -41.11 36.18 -16.41
N THR A 292 -41.74 35.14 -15.81
CA THR A 292 -43.10 34.76 -16.19
C THR A 292 -44.20 34.91 -15.12
N ARG A 293 -43.92 35.67 -14.06
CA ARG A 293 -44.95 35.97 -13.02
C ARG A 293 -45.35 37.44 -12.95
N SER A 294 -45.42 38.16 -14.06
CA SER A 294 -46.01 39.50 -14.10
C SER A 294 -46.87 39.69 -15.33
N LYS A 295 -47.86 38.83 -15.53
CA LYS A 295 -49.08 39.12 -16.35
C LYS A 295 -50.12 38.06 -16.04
N ARG A 296 -50.80 38.22 -14.91
CA ARG A 296 -52.25 37.87 -14.72
C ARG A 296 -52.79 38.67 -13.57
#